data_653a57fcea4dba05ec673e9e095296fd
#
_entry.id   653a57fcea4dba05ec673e9e095296fd
#
_cell.length_a   1.000
_cell.length_b   1.000
_cell.length_c   1.000
_cell.angle_alpha   90.00
_cell.angle_beta   90.00
_cell.angle_gamma   90.00
#
_symmetry.space_group_name_H-M   'P 1'
#
loop_
_entity.id
_entity.type
_entity.pdbx_description
1 polymer ?
#
loop_
_entity_poly.entity_id
_entity_poly.type
_entity_poly.pdbx_seq_one_letter_code
_entity_poly.pdbx_strand_id
1 'polypeptide(L)'
;MRKYKKELIIIRHAQAKLGSNSGLDSDRPLTSRGEDQAILMARRMMNYELKIDHLICSPALRTKMTALIFCREIGFQENKILYLDELYEGTLQNYLRVFSGITKNTAIIGHYPEVKDLGNWLCGKNFQDFPTAGMMHLRIYSDQIVNISAGEGKLLRFEYPEMFET
;
A
#
# COMPACT_ATOMS: atom_id res chain seq x y z
N MET A 1 2.53 -13.56 27.57
CA MET A 1 3.43 -13.31 26.40
C MET A 1 3.04 -11.99 25.74
N ARG A 2 3.97 -11.07 25.56
CA ARG A 2 3.70 -9.87 24.76
C ARG A 2 3.65 -10.29 23.30
N LYS A 3 2.47 -10.25 22.69
CA LYS A 3 2.33 -10.41 21.25
C LYS A 3 3.05 -9.24 20.55
N TYR A 4 3.96 -9.54 19.66
CA TYR A 4 4.55 -8.52 18.79
C TYR A 4 3.43 -7.91 17.96
N LYS A 5 3.34 -6.58 18.00
CA LYS A 5 2.36 -5.79 17.26
C LYS A 5 3.09 -5.07 16.14
N LYS A 6 2.67 -5.27 14.92
CA LYS A 6 3.09 -4.46 13.77
C LYS A 6 1.87 -3.94 13.02
N GLU A 7 2.03 -2.84 12.33
CA GLU A 7 0.96 -2.26 11.53
C GLU A 7 1.37 -2.23 10.07
N LEU A 8 0.42 -2.52 9.20
CA LEU A 8 0.57 -2.57 7.77
C LEU A 8 -0.40 -1.59 7.13
N ILE A 9 0.11 -0.72 6.26
CA ILE A 9 -0.70 0.10 5.36
C ILE A 9 -0.56 -0.47 3.96
N ILE A 10 -1.65 -0.96 3.39
CA ILE A 10 -1.72 -1.41 2.00
C ILE A 10 -2.30 -0.27 1.18
N ILE A 11 -1.59 0.14 0.13
CA ILE A 11 -1.96 1.29 -0.70
C ILE A 11 -2.02 0.87 -2.16
N ARG A 12 -3.14 1.14 -2.83
CA ARG A 12 -3.19 1.10 -4.28
C ARG A 12 -2.60 2.38 -4.85
N HIS A 13 -1.81 2.30 -5.93
CA HIS A 13 -1.36 3.51 -6.63
C HIS A 13 -2.52 4.44 -6.96
N ALA A 14 -2.26 5.74 -7.01
CA ALA A 14 -3.23 6.76 -7.39
C ALA A 14 -3.60 6.69 -8.88
N GLN A 15 -4.59 7.45 -9.32
CA GLN A 15 -5.07 7.40 -10.69
C GLN A 15 -3.95 7.64 -11.70
N ALA A 16 -3.76 6.72 -12.63
CA ALA A 16 -2.76 6.77 -13.69
C ALA A 16 -3.38 7.09 -15.05
N LYS A 17 -2.58 7.67 -15.95
CA LYS A 17 -2.95 7.86 -17.35
C LYS A 17 -3.16 6.49 -18.02
N LEU A 18 -3.98 6.45 -19.06
CA LEU A 18 -4.25 5.22 -19.83
C LEU A 18 -3.07 4.77 -20.69
N GLY A 19 -2.14 5.67 -21.00
CA GLY A 19 -0.97 5.40 -21.82
C GLY A 19 0.30 6.06 -21.27
N SER A 20 1.42 5.80 -21.94
CA SER A 20 2.73 6.40 -21.66
C SER A 20 3.40 6.84 -22.97
N ASN A 21 4.41 7.72 -22.86
CA ASN A 21 5.19 8.18 -24.02
C ASN A 21 6.02 7.04 -24.66
N SER A 22 6.44 6.06 -23.88
CA SER A 22 7.18 4.88 -24.34
C SER A 22 6.27 3.79 -24.93
N GLY A 23 4.95 3.85 -24.67
CA GLY A 23 4.00 2.79 -24.99
C GLY A 23 4.01 1.61 -24.00
N LEU A 24 4.90 1.64 -22.99
CA LEU A 24 4.97 0.59 -21.97
C LEU A 24 3.99 0.88 -20.82
N ASP A 25 3.31 -0.17 -20.33
CA ASP A 25 2.41 -0.06 -19.18
C ASP A 25 3.15 0.39 -17.92
N SER A 26 4.37 -0.10 -17.69
CA SER A 26 5.22 0.29 -16.56
C SER A 26 5.51 1.79 -16.48
N ASP A 27 5.47 2.48 -17.60
CA ASP A 27 5.84 3.90 -17.73
C ASP A 27 4.62 4.85 -17.69
N ARG A 28 3.43 4.34 -17.44
CA ARG A 28 2.22 5.17 -17.28
C ARG A 28 2.33 6.03 -16.03
N PRO A 29 2.34 7.38 -16.15
CA PRO A 29 2.41 8.28 -15.01
C PRO A 29 1.05 8.48 -14.36
N LEU A 30 1.03 9.14 -13.21
CA LEU A 30 -0.20 9.63 -12.60
C LEU A 30 -0.84 10.71 -13.47
N THR A 31 -2.16 10.87 -13.34
CA THR A 31 -2.88 12.06 -13.78
C THR A 31 -2.75 13.15 -12.72
N SER A 32 -3.08 14.42 -13.06
CA SER A 32 -3.16 15.49 -12.04
C SER A 32 -4.12 15.12 -10.91
N ARG A 33 -5.27 14.53 -11.25
CA ARG A 33 -6.20 14.00 -10.23
C ARG A 33 -5.54 12.91 -9.36
N GLY A 34 -4.74 12.03 -9.95
CA GLY A 34 -4.00 11.02 -9.21
C GLY A 34 -3.00 11.62 -8.22
N GLU A 35 -2.31 12.68 -8.61
CA GLU A 35 -1.41 13.42 -7.70
C GLU A 35 -2.19 14.02 -6.53
N ASP A 36 -3.33 14.66 -6.78
CA ASP A 36 -4.20 15.21 -5.73
C ASP A 36 -4.74 14.10 -4.81
N GLN A 37 -5.15 12.95 -5.36
CA GLN A 37 -5.55 11.77 -4.59
C GLN A 37 -4.44 11.30 -3.65
N ALA A 38 -3.22 11.19 -4.16
CA ALA A 38 -2.06 10.74 -3.36
C ALA A 38 -1.73 11.72 -2.23
N ILE A 39 -1.77 13.02 -2.50
CA ILE A 39 -1.57 14.07 -1.48
C ILE A 39 -2.65 13.97 -0.39
N LEU A 40 -3.92 13.91 -0.79
CA LEU A 40 -5.04 13.79 0.14
C LEU A 40 -4.86 12.59 1.07
N MET A 41 -4.60 11.41 0.50
CA MET A 41 -4.52 10.18 1.28
C MET A 41 -3.25 10.11 2.13
N ALA A 42 -2.12 10.65 1.66
CA ALA A 42 -0.91 10.76 2.48
C ALA A 42 -1.14 11.64 3.72
N ARG A 43 -1.83 12.76 3.57
CA ARG A 43 -2.22 13.64 4.70
C ARG A 43 -3.20 12.95 5.64
N ARG A 44 -4.13 12.16 5.12
CA ARG A 44 -5.01 11.31 5.96
C ARG A 44 -4.19 10.33 6.79
N MET A 45 -3.18 9.70 6.19
CA MET A 45 -2.31 8.75 6.88
C MET A 45 -1.54 9.39 8.05
N MET A 46 -1.18 10.67 7.98
CA MET A 46 -0.55 11.38 9.09
C MET A 46 -1.40 11.37 10.36
N ASN A 47 -2.74 11.37 10.21
CA ASN A 47 -3.67 11.33 11.35
C ASN A 47 -3.73 9.95 12.03
N TYR A 48 -3.04 8.94 11.51
CA TYR A 48 -3.03 7.61 12.14
C TYR A 48 -2.04 7.51 13.31
N GLU A 49 -1.23 8.56 13.54
CA GLU A 49 -0.19 8.58 14.57
C GLU A 49 0.76 7.36 14.47
N LEU A 50 0.97 6.89 13.26
CA LEU A 50 1.75 5.72 12.93
C LEU A 50 3.08 6.12 12.30
N LYS A 51 4.18 5.73 12.95
CA LYS A 51 5.49 5.82 12.32
C LYS A 51 5.70 4.63 11.38
N ILE A 52 5.91 4.93 10.11
CA ILE A 52 6.31 3.94 9.10
C ILE A 52 7.83 3.75 9.17
N ASP A 53 8.24 2.50 9.35
CA ASP A 53 9.66 2.12 9.37
C ASP A 53 10.15 1.65 8.00
N HIS A 54 9.28 0.99 7.22
CA HIS A 54 9.58 0.51 5.88
C HIS A 54 8.51 0.95 4.89
N LEU A 55 8.94 1.35 3.70
CA LEU A 55 8.06 1.60 2.57
C LEU A 55 8.50 0.73 1.41
N ILE A 56 7.65 -0.19 0.98
CA ILE A 56 7.87 -1.15 -0.10
C ILE A 56 6.97 -0.77 -1.26
N CYS A 57 7.50 -0.75 -2.47
CA CYS A 57 6.80 -0.22 -3.64
C CYS A 57 7.09 -1.05 -4.89
N SER A 58 6.07 -1.24 -5.73
CA SER A 58 6.27 -1.73 -7.09
C SER A 58 7.09 -0.72 -7.92
N PRO A 59 7.94 -1.16 -8.83
CA PRO A 59 8.80 -0.28 -9.64
C PRO A 59 8.07 0.44 -10.79
N ALA A 60 6.80 0.20 -11.04
CA ALA A 60 6.05 0.93 -12.07
C ALA A 60 6.01 2.44 -11.77
N LEU A 61 5.99 3.28 -12.81
CA LEU A 61 6.05 4.74 -12.64
C LEU A 61 4.92 5.29 -11.77
N ARG A 62 3.67 4.82 -11.96
CA ARG A 62 2.52 5.25 -11.16
C ARG A 62 2.64 4.93 -9.67
N THR A 63 3.22 3.79 -9.33
CA THR A 63 3.49 3.43 -7.92
C THR A 63 4.65 4.25 -7.36
N LYS A 64 5.71 4.45 -8.12
CA LYS A 64 6.84 5.33 -7.73
C LYS A 64 6.37 6.76 -7.46
N MET A 65 5.58 7.34 -8.36
CA MET A 65 5.04 8.70 -8.17
C MET A 65 4.15 8.77 -6.93
N THR A 66 3.29 7.79 -6.72
CA THR A 66 2.48 7.70 -5.49
C THR A 66 3.37 7.64 -4.25
N ALA A 67 4.39 6.77 -4.24
CA ALA A 67 5.32 6.63 -3.13
C ALA A 67 6.08 7.92 -2.81
N LEU A 68 6.57 8.62 -3.83
CA LEU A 68 7.30 9.89 -3.65
C LEU A 68 6.40 10.99 -3.03
N ILE A 69 5.13 11.06 -3.45
CA ILE A 69 4.17 11.99 -2.86
C ILE A 69 3.94 11.64 -1.38
N PHE A 70 3.71 10.35 -1.06
CA PHE A 70 3.57 9.91 0.32
C PHE A 70 4.81 10.25 1.15
N CYS A 71 6.01 9.97 0.65
CA CYS A 71 7.25 10.30 1.36
C CYS A 71 7.36 11.76 1.73
N ARG A 72 7.03 12.67 0.81
CA ARG A 72 7.07 14.12 1.07
C ARG A 72 6.10 14.54 2.16
N GLU A 73 4.87 14.05 2.09
CA GLU A 73 3.83 14.42 3.05
C GLU A 73 4.09 13.84 4.45
N ILE A 74 4.51 12.57 4.57
CA ILE A 74 4.72 11.91 5.86
C ILE A 74 6.14 12.05 6.41
N GLY A 75 7.06 12.69 5.68
CA GLY A 75 8.45 12.86 6.11
C GLY A 75 9.29 11.59 6.04
N PHE A 76 8.96 10.64 5.17
CA PHE A 76 9.76 9.45 4.94
C PHE A 76 10.89 9.74 3.94
N GLN A 77 12.08 9.19 4.16
CA GLN A 77 13.24 9.41 3.29
C GLN A 77 13.08 8.63 1.97
N GLU A 78 13.04 9.33 0.84
CA GLU A 78 12.82 8.72 -0.48
C GLU A 78 13.88 7.66 -0.84
N ASN A 79 15.13 7.86 -0.42
CA ASN A 79 16.23 6.90 -0.66
C ASN A 79 16.12 5.60 0.15
N LYS A 80 15.15 5.51 1.06
CA LYS A 80 14.84 4.29 1.83
C LYS A 80 13.66 3.50 1.28
N ILE A 81 13.06 3.93 0.18
CA ILE A 81 12.02 3.15 -0.49
C ILE A 81 12.64 1.87 -1.05
N LEU A 82 12.05 0.73 -0.72
CA LEU A 82 12.43 -0.56 -1.28
C LEU A 82 11.54 -0.88 -2.47
N TYR A 83 12.09 -0.83 -3.68
CA TYR A 83 11.40 -1.23 -4.90
C TYR A 83 11.60 -2.73 -5.15
N LEU A 84 10.50 -3.46 -5.32
CA LEU A 84 10.52 -4.91 -5.57
C LEU A 84 9.80 -5.24 -6.87
N ASP A 85 10.52 -5.82 -7.82
CA ASP A 85 10.01 -6.20 -9.14
C ASP A 85 8.85 -7.19 -9.04
N GLU A 86 8.87 -8.07 -8.03
CA GLU A 86 7.82 -9.06 -7.81
C GLU A 86 6.45 -8.47 -7.45
N LEU A 87 6.36 -7.17 -7.16
CA LEU A 87 5.08 -6.46 -6.97
C LEU A 87 4.50 -5.90 -8.26
N TYR A 88 5.26 -5.86 -9.35
CA TYR A 88 4.76 -5.48 -10.66
C TYR A 88 4.33 -6.74 -11.43
N GLU A 89 3.08 -6.75 -11.92
CA GLU A 89 2.46 -7.95 -12.53
C GLU A 89 2.55 -9.20 -11.64
N GLY A 90 2.62 -8.97 -10.33
CA GLY A 90 2.69 -10.02 -9.33
C GLY A 90 1.35 -10.70 -9.07
N THR A 91 1.40 -11.72 -8.24
CA THR A 91 0.23 -12.44 -7.75
C THR A 91 0.04 -12.18 -6.25
N LEU A 92 -1.11 -12.59 -5.70
CA LEU A 92 -1.30 -12.58 -4.25
C LEU A 92 -0.14 -13.29 -3.51
N GLN A 93 0.38 -14.40 -4.07
CA GLN A 93 1.49 -15.15 -3.47
C GLN A 93 2.77 -14.32 -3.40
N ASN A 94 3.05 -13.47 -4.40
CA ASN A 94 4.18 -12.56 -4.35
C ASN A 94 4.02 -11.55 -3.21
N TYR A 95 2.85 -10.94 -3.08
CA TYR A 95 2.54 -10.00 -1.99
C TYR A 95 2.59 -10.66 -0.61
N LEU A 96 2.10 -11.88 -0.47
CA LEU A 96 2.18 -12.65 0.78
C LEU A 96 3.63 -12.97 1.13
N ARG A 97 4.47 -13.29 0.15
CA ARG A 97 5.91 -13.53 0.38
C ARG A 97 6.60 -12.26 0.89
N VAL A 98 6.37 -11.12 0.25
CA VAL A 98 6.89 -9.83 0.71
C VAL A 98 6.41 -9.53 2.12
N PHE A 99 5.11 -9.73 2.37
CA PHE A 99 4.51 -9.53 3.69
C PHE A 99 5.13 -10.43 4.76
N SER A 100 5.45 -11.68 4.46
CA SER A 100 6.04 -12.62 5.42
C SER A 100 7.41 -12.16 5.94
N GLY A 101 8.14 -11.34 5.18
CA GLY A 101 9.42 -10.73 5.59
C GLY A 101 9.29 -9.47 6.45
N ILE A 102 8.07 -8.95 6.65
CA ILE A 102 7.85 -7.70 7.36
C ILE A 102 7.93 -7.90 8.87
N THR A 103 8.84 -7.17 9.53
CA THR A 103 9.05 -7.24 10.99
C THR A 103 8.65 -5.96 11.73
N LYS A 104 8.43 -4.86 11.01
CA LYS A 104 8.16 -3.52 11.54
C LYS A 104 6.93 -2.91 10.85
N ASN A 105 6.51 -1.72 11.31
CA ASN A 105 5.45 -0.97 10.67
C ASN A 105 5.81 -0.62 9.23
N THR A 106 4.99 -1.07 8.29
CA THR A 106 5.32 -1.03 6.87
C THR A 106 4.16 -0.49 6.04
N ALA A 107 4.47 0.32 5.04
CA ALA A 107 3.56 0.63 3.95
C ALA A 107 3.95 -0.15 2.70
N ILE A 108 2.97 -0.76 2.01
CA ILE A 108 3.15 -1.41 0.72
C ILE A 108 2.31 -0.67 -0.32
N ILE A 109 2.95 -0.22 -1.40
CA ILE A 109 2.27 0.44 -2.51
C ILE A 109 2.33 -0.47 -3.73
N GLY A 110 1.17 -0.85 -4.22
CA GLY A 110 1.06 -1.81 -5.30
C GLY A 110 -0.16 -1.61 -6.20
N HIS A 111 -0.60 -2.70 -6.81
CA HIS A 111 -1.58 -2.72 -7.89
C HIS A 111 -2.85 -3.47 -7.49
N TYR A 112 -3.95 -3.14 -8.18
CA TYR A 112 -5.19 -3.89 -8.16
C TYR A 112 -5.12 -5.02 -9.20
N PRO A 113 -5.60 -6.24 -8.92
CA PRO A 113 -6.38 -6.63 -7.72
C PRO A 113 -5.55 -7.08 -6.51
N GLU A 114 -4.24 -7.22 -6.61
CA GLU A 114 -3.38 -7.88 -5.61
C GLU A 114 -3.43 -7.19 -4.25
N VAL A 115 -3.47 -5.85 -4.20
CA VAL A 115 -3.59 -5.10 -2.92
C VAL A 115 -4.92 -5.38 -2.23
N LYS A 116 -6.00 -5.52 -3.00
CA LYS A 116 -7.32 -5.91 -2.48
C LYS A 116 -7.27 -7.34 -1.93
N ASP A 117 -6.71 -8.24 -2.70
CA ASP A 117 -6.65 -9.65 -2.35
C ASP A 117 -5.78 -9.88 -1.11
N LEU A 118 -4.65 -9.16 -1.00
CA LEU A 118 -3.81 -9.16 0.20
C LEU A 118 -4.59 -8.65 1.43
N GLY A 119 -5.25 -7.51 1.29
CA GLY A 119 -6.04 -6.93 2.38
C GLY A 119 -7.16 -7.86 2.83
N ASN A 120 -7.92 -8.40 1.90
CA ASN A 120 -9.01 -9.35 2.16
C ASN A 120 -8.49 -10.62 2.85
N TRP A 121 -7.40 -11.19 2.35
CA TRP A 121 -6.79 -12.37 2.95
C TRP A 121 -6.36 -12.11 4.39
N LEU A 122 -5.69 -10.99 4.64
CA LEU A 122 -5.18 -10.66 5.98
C LEU A 122 -6.29 -10.41 7.00
N CYS A 123 -7.34 -9.70 6.63
CA CYS A 123 -8.42 -9.35 7.59
C CYS A 123 -9.63 -10.28 7.55
N GLY A 124 -9.64 -11.28 6.68
CA GLY A 124 -10.77 -12.20 6.54
C GLY A 124 -12.06 -11.54 6.06
N LYS A 125 -11.96 -10.41 5.33
CA LYS A 125 -13.08 -9.70 4.71
C LYS A 125 -13.14 -9.99 3.22
N ASN A 126 -14.21 -9.55 2.57
CA ASN A 126 -14.40 -9.71 1.13
C ASN A 126 -14.84 -8.39 0.49
N PHE A 127 -13.95 -7.41 0.53
CA PHE A 127 -14.17 -6.16 -0.21
C PHE A 127 -14.14 -6.45 -1.71
N GLN A 128 -15.11 -5.92 -2.44
CA GLN A 128 -15.25 -6.14 -3.88
C GLN A 128 -14.38 -5.18 -4.69
N ASP A 129 -14.05 -4.04 -4.13
CA ASP A 129 -13.25 -3.00 -4.77
C ASP A 129 -12.15 -2.48 -3.85
N PHE A 130 -11.18 -1.80 -4.45
CA PHE A 130 -10.11 -1.07 -3.78
C PHE A 130 -9.77 0.13 -4.66
N PRO A 131 -10.38 1.30 -4.42
CA PRO A 131 -10.22 2.48 -5.27
C PRO A 131 -8.77 2.95 -5.39
N THR A 132 -8.43 3.69 -6.45
CA THR A 132 -7.11 4.31 -6.62
C THR A 132 -6.77 5.22 -5.44
N ALA A 133 -5.51 5.21 -5.01
CA ALA A 133 -5.01 5.83 -3.78
C ALA A 133 -5.71 5.34 -2.50
N GLY A 134 -6.57 4.33 -2.56
CA GLY A 134 -7.16 3.71 -1.39
C GLY A 134 -6.11 3.12 -0.47
N MET A 135 -6.39 3.14 0.83
CA MET A 135 -5.50 2.65 1.89
C MET A 135 -6.26 1.75 2.85
N MET A 136 -5.70 0.60 3.11
CA MET A 136 -6.18 -0.32 4.14
C MET A 136 -5.16 -0.39 5.27
N HIS A 137 -5.56 -0.01 6.49
CA HIS A 137 -4.73 -0.02 7.67
C HIS A 137 -5.06 -1.24 8.53
N LEU A 138 -4.10 -2.11 8.71
CA LEU A 138 -4.21 -3.36 9.42
C LEU A 138 -3.26 -3.41 10.60
N ARG A 139 -3.71 -4.00 11.70
CA ARG A 139 -2.86 -4.37 12.83
C ARG A 139 -2.70 -5.87 12.87
N ILE A 140 -1.46 -6.31 12.90
CA ILE A 140 -1.10 -7.72 12.91
C ILE A 140 -0.56 -8.08 14.29
N TYR A 141 -1.16 -9.06 14.91
CA TYR A 141 -0.67 -9.67 16.13
C TYR A 141 -0.05 -11.02 15.78
N SER A 142 1.25 -11.14 15.90
CA SER A 142 1.93 -12.40 15.64
C SER A 142 2.93 -12.70 16.74
N ASP A 143 2.88 -13.91 17.25
CA ASP A 143 3.91 -14.44 18.14
C ASP A 143 5.14 -14.91 17.35
N GLN A 144 4.97 -15.07 16.01
CA GLN A 144 6.04 -15.47 15.09
C GLN A 144 5.88 -14.73 13.76
N ILE A 145 6.97 -14.15 13.28
CA ILE A 145 7.05 -13.33 12.08
C ILE A 145 6.70 -14.13 10.79
N VAL A 146 6.75 -15.45 10.84
CA VAL A 146 6.80 -16.33 9.67
C VAL A 146 5.46 -17.01 9.35
N ASN A 147 4.51 -17.09 10.28
CA ASN A 147 3.28 -17.89 10.10
C ASN A 147 2.03 -17.06 10.42
N ILE A 148 1.67 -16.14 9.54
CA ILE A 148 0.36 -15.48 9.62
C ILE A 148 -0.63 -16.29 8.79
N SER A 149 -1.77 -16.62 9.41
CA SER A 149 -2.89 -17.26 8.75
C SER A 149 -3.89 -16.22 8.22
N ALA A 150 -4.71 -16.65 7.28
CA ALA A 150 -5.79 -15.80 6.77
C ALA A 150 -6.71 -15.33 7.91
N GLY A 151 -7.08 -14.06 7.90
CA GLY A 151 -8.01 -13.50 8.88
C GLY A 151 -7.40 -13.08 10.23
N GLU A 152 -6.08 -13.21 10.42
CA GLU A 152 -5.43 -12.81 11.68
C GLU A 152 -5.14 -11.31 11.79
N GLY A 153 -5.27 -10.58 10.70
CA GLY A 153 -5.11 -9.13 10.68
C GLY A 153 -6.38 -8.41 11.13
N LYS A 154 -6.26 -7.50 12.10
CA LYS A 154 -7.35 -6.62 12.49
C LYS A 154 -7.40 -5.41 11.57
N LEU A 155 -8.47 -5.28 10.79
CA LEU A 155 -8.73 -4.07 10.01
C LEU A 155 -9.05 -2.91 10.97
N LEU A 156 -8.24 -1.85 10.90
CA LEU A 156 -8.45 -0.61 11.67
C LEU A 156 -9.20 0.43 10.84
N ARG A 157 -8.82 0.59 9.56
CA ARG A 157 -9.40 1.54 8.62
C ARG A 157 -9.32 1.02 7.20
N PHE A 158 -10.30 1.38 6.39
CA PHE A 158 -10.22 1.32 4.94
C PHE A 158 -10.75 2.65 4.41
N GLU A 159 -9.86 3.49 3.91
CA GLU A 159 -10.17 4.83 3.44
C GLU A 159 -9.72 4.99 1.98
N TYR A 160 -10.44 5.80 1.23
CA TYR A 160 -10.14 6.12 -0.17
C TYR A 160 -10.61 7.55 -0.51
N PRO A 161 -10.08 8.17 -1.57
CA PRO A 161 -10.28 9.60 -1.83
C PRO A 161 -11.74 10.04 -1.86
N GLU A 162 -12.62 9.27 -2.51
CA GLU A 162 -14.03 9.61 -2.69
C GLU A 162 -14.80 9.75 -1.37
N MET A 163 -14.27 9.23 -0.26
CA MET A 163 -14.86 9.45 1.08
C MET A 163 -14.69 10.89 1.57
N PHE A 164 -13.77 11.65 1.00
CA PHE A 164 -13.34 12.98 1.46
C PHE A 164 -13.48 14.06 0.38
N GLU A 165 -13.77 13.68 -0.85
CA GLU A 165 -14.08 14.58 -1.94
C GLU A 165 -15.53 15.07 -1.78
N THR A 166 -15.72 16.39 -1.67
CA THR A 166 -17.03 17.05 -1.61
C THR A 166 -17.44 17.57 -2.98
#